data_5a7178ff0732e67a2b3a7e0ea0c8c7a2
#
_entry.id   5a7178ff0732e67a2b3a7e0ea0c8c7a2
#
_cell.length_a   1.000
_cell.length_b   1.000
_cell.length_c   1.000
_cell.angle_alpha   90.00
_cell.angle_beta   90.00
_cell.angle_gamma   90.00
#
_symmetry.space_group_name_H-M   'P 1'
#
loop_
_entity.id
_entity.type
_entity.pdbx_description
1 polymer ?
#
loop_
_entity_poly.entity_id
_entity_poly.type
_entity_poly.pdbx_seq_one_letter_code
_entity_poly.pdbx_strand_id
1 'polypeptide(L)'
;MPYALYYATSPAPKNLDRETLQRLVAVHFTTEQDAYHAAALVLRGGQYVWLIEGPDVRLTAPEIEEKCRPTLEMFKRAASRKPDEGKR
;
A
#
# COMPACT_ATOMS: atom_id res chain seq x y z
N MET A 1 6.48 -8.03 -15.23
CA MET A 1 6.51 -7.02 -14.21
C MET A 1 7.01 -7.61 -12.93
N PRO A 2 8.08 -7.07 -12.38
CA PRO A 2 8.72 -7.73 -11.25
C PRO A 2 8.04 -7.54 -9.89
N TYR A 3 7.21 -6.52 -9.75
CA TYR A 3 6.61 -6.24 -8.45
C TYR A 3 5.12 -6.53 -8.45
N ALA A 4 4.66 -7.24 -7.43
CA ALA A 4 3.25 -7.57 -7.27
C ALA A 4 2.78 -7.07 -5.91
N LEU A 5 1.62 -6.42 -5.91
CA LEU A 5 1.01 -5.92 -4.69
C LEU A 5 -0.29 -6.66 -4.44
N TYR A 6 -0.42 -7.23 -3.25
CA TYR A 6 -1.62 -7.96 -2.85
C TYR A 6 -2.37 -7.16 -1.80
N TYR A 7 -3.65 -6.97 -1.99
CA TYR A 7 -4.44 -6.18 -1.05
C TYR A 7 -5.84 -6.77 -0.88
N ALA A 8 -6.52 -6.37 0.17
CA ALA A 8 -7.86 -6.84 0.46
C ALA A 8 -8.58 -5.84 1.37
N THR A 9 -9.87 -6.07 1.59
CA THR A 9 -10.67 -5.18 2.43
C THR A 9 -10.55 -5.53 3.91
N SER A 10 -9.88 -6.61 4.23
CA SER A 10 -9.67 -7.01 5.63
C SER A 10 -8.18 -7.08 5.93
N PRO A 11 -7.80 -6.98 7.20
CA PRO A 11 -6.38 -7.02 7.56
C PRO A 11 -5.73 -8.35 7.24
N ALA A 12 -4.43 -8.32 7.01
CA ALA A 12 -3.68 -9.52 6.70
C ALA A 12 -3.65 -10.49 7.88
N PRO A 13 -3.80 -11.79 7.62
CA PRO A 13 -3.64 -12.76 8.71
C PRO A 13 -2.18 -12.90 9.08
N LYS A 14 -1.93 -13.52 10.21
CA LYS A 14 -0.57 -13.74 10.67
C LYS A 14 0.21 -14.62 9.72
N ASN A 15 -0.45 -15.61 9.15
CA ASN A 15 0.20 -16.52 8.23
C ASN A 15 -0.34 -16.29 6.83
N LEU A 16 0.53 -15.86 5.94
CA LEU A 16 0.17 -15.69 4.55
C LEU A 16 0.74 -16.84 3.76
N ASP A 17 -0.10 -17.77 3.37
CA ASP A 17 0.36 -18.84 2.52
C ASP A 17 0.05 -18.50 1.06
N ARG A 18 0.63 -19.26 0.17
CA ARG A 18 0.51 -19.00 -1.25
C ARG A 18 -0.94 -19.16 -1.72
N GLU A 19 -1.65 -20.08 -1.14
CA GLU A 19 -3.03 -20.31 -1.49
C GLU A 19 -3.90 -19.11 -1.16
N THR A 20 -3.69 -18.52 0.02
CA THR A 20 -4.40 -17.33 0.42
C THR A 20 -4.08 -16.18 -0.52
N LEU A 21 -2.82 -16.01 -0.87
CA LEU A 21 -2.42 -14.93 -1.78
C LEU A 21 -3.02 -15.09 -3.16
N GLN A 22 -3.17 -16.31 -3.62
CA GLN A 22 -3.75 -16.56 -4.93
C GLN A 22 -5.21 -16.15 -5.03
N ARG A 23 -5.88 -16.03 -3.91
CA ARG A 23 -7.27 -15.59 -3.88
C ARG A 23 -7.42 -14.09 -3.94
N LEU A 24 -6.33 -13.37 -3.78
CA LEU A 24 -6.36 -11.93 -3.77
C LEU A 24 -6.09 -11.38 -5.16
N VAL A 25 -6.56 -10.15 -5.38
CA VAL A 25 -6.22 -9.45 -6.60
C VAL A 25 -4.80 -8.93 -6.46
N ALA A 26 -3.96 -9.24 -7.42
CA ALA A 26 -2.60 -8.74 -7.43
C ALA A 26 -2.46 -7.71 -8.53
N VAL A 27 -1.85 -6.59 -8.20
CA VAL A 27 -1.57 -5.54 -9.17
C VAL A 27 -0.07 -5.53 -9.40
N HIS A 28 0.35 -5.46 -10.65
CA HIS A 28 1.75 -5.56 -11.00
C HIS A 28 2.33 -4.21 -11.40
N PHE A 29 3.56 -3.97 -11.00
CA PHE A 29 4.26 -2.72 -11.26
C PHE A 29 5.65 -2.98 -11.80
N THR A 30 6.16 -2.01 -12.54
CA THR A 30 7.49 -2.11 -13.12
C THR A 30 8.57 -1.72 -12.11
N THR A 31 8.28 -0.78 -11.24
CA THR A 31 9.26 -0.28 -10.29
C THR A 31 8.78 -0.44 -8.87
N GLU A 32 9.72 -0.50 -7.96
CA GLU A 32 9.43 -0.62 -6.53
C GLU A 32 8.68 0.62 -6.03
N GLN A 33 9.06 1.78 -6.53
CA GLN A 33 8.46 3.02 -6.11
C GLN A 33 6.98 3.10 -6.51
N ASP A 34 6.65 2.61 -7.69
CA ASP A 34 5.26 2.55 -8.13
C ASP A 34 4.43 1.64 -7.23
N ALA A 35 5.01 0.52 -6.80
CA ALA A 35 4.33 -0.40 -5.90
C ALA A 35 4.06 0.27 -4.56
N TYR A 36 5.03 1.01 -4.02
CA TYR A 36 4.85 1.71 -2.75
C TYR A 36 3.80 2.80 -2.86
N HIS A 37 3.80 3.53 -3.96
CA HIS A 37 2.81 4.58 -4.18
C HIS A 37 1.40 4.00 -4.24
N ALA A 38 1.24 2.89 -4.94
CA ALA A 38 -0.04 2.23 -5.02
C ALA A 38 -0.48 1.67 -3.66
N ALA A 39 0.48 1.14 -2.88
CA ALA A 39 0.18 0.67 -1.54
C ALA A 39 -0.35 1.79 -0.66
N ALA A 40 0.26 2.97 -0.75
CA ALA A 40 -0.20 4.11 0.03
C ALA A 40 -1.62 4.51 -0.37
N LEU A 41 -1.94 4.45 -1.64
CA LEU A 41 -3.29 4.76 -2.10
C LEU A 41 -4.31 3.75 -1.59
N VAL A 42 -3.96 2.48 -1.56
CA VAL A 42 -4.83 1.43 -1.02
C VAL A 42 -5.09 1.68 0.45
N LEU A 43 -4.04 1.96 1.22
CA LEU A 43 -4.19 2.21 2.64
C LEU A 43 -4.99 3.48 2.91
N ARG A 44 -4.79 4.50 2.12
CA ARG A 44 -5.52 5.74 2.24
C ARG A 44 -7.01 5.51 1.98
N GLY A 45 -7.34 4.59 1.09
CA GLY A 45 -8.72 4.26 0.78
C GLY A 45 -9.41 3.39 1.80
N GLY A 46 -8.73 3.04 2.89
CA GLY A 46 -9.32 2.21 3.94
C GLY A 46 -9.19 0.72 3.72
N GLN A 47 -8.44 0.32 2.73
CA GLN A 47 -8.17 -1.10 2.49
C GLN A 47 -6.82 -1.47 3.08
N TYR A 48 -6.47 -2.74 2.99
CA TYR A 48 -5.25 -3.26 3.60
C TYR A 48 -4.34 -3.87 2.54
N VAL A 49 -3.07 -3.54 2.59
CA VAL A 49 -2.07 -4.17 1.74
C VAL A 49 -1.48 -5.34 2.50
N TRP A 50 -1.52 -6.52 1.90
CA TRP A 50 -1.06 -7.73 2.56
C TRP A 50 0.41 -8.03 2.25
N LEU A 51 0.83 -7.80 1.02
CA LEU A 51 2.18 -8.17 0.61
C LEU A 51 2.61 -7.39 -0.62
N ILE A 52 3.86 -6.98 -0.65
CA ILE A 52 4.51 -6.50 -1.86
C ILE A 52 5.68 -7.45 -2.11
N GLU A 53 5.67 -8.08 -3.28
CA GLU A 53 6.69 -9.04 -3.63
C GLU A 53 7.40 -8.61 -4.90
N GLY A 54 8.72 -8.63 -4.89
CA GLY A 54 9.53 -8.30 -6.05
C GLY A 54 10.67 -9.29 -6.18
N PRO A 55 11.58 -9.06 -7.13
CA PRO A 55 12.66 -10.01 -7.38
C PRO A 55 13.63 -10.13 -6.20
N ASP A 56 13.81 -9.05 -5.46
CA ASP A 56 14.73 -9.06 -4.33
C ASP A 56 14.11 -8.41 -3.09
N VAL A 57 12.79 -8.26 -3.06
CA VAL A 57 12.13 -7.64 -1.92
C VAL A 57 10.81 -8.36 -1.63
N ARG A 58 10.51 -8.50 -0.37
CA ARG A 58 9.25 -9.06 0.06
C ARG A 58 8.86 -8.36 1.35
N LEU A 59 7.79 -7.56 1.29
CA LEU A 59 7.36 -6.78 2.44
C LEU A 59 6.00 -7.25 2.91
N THR A 60 5.90 -7.54 4.20
CA THR A 60 4.64 -7.91 4.82
C THR A 60 3.86 -6.66 5.21
N ALA A 61 2.63 -6.85 5.66
CA ALA A 61 1.75 -5.72 5.97
C ALA A 61 2.37 -4.70 6.92
N PRO A 62 2.95 -5.08 8.06
CA PRO A 62 3.53 -4.07 8.96
C PRO A 62 4.70 -3.32 8.34
N GLU A 63 5.51 -4.01 7.53
CA GLU A 63 6.64 -3.38 6.89
C GLU A 63 6.18 -2.39 5.83
N ILE A 64 5.12 -2.74 5.10
CA ILE A 64 4.56 -1.86 4.09
C ILE A 64 3.98 -0.61 4.73
N GLU A 65 3.27 -0.77 5.82
CA GLU A 65 2.69 0.37 6.53
C GLU A 65 3.76 1.33 6.99
N GLU A 66 4.85 0.81 7.48
CA GLU A 66 5.94 1.64 7.95
C GLU A 66 6.60 2.38 6.79
N LYS A 67 6.83 1.70 5.68
CA LYS A 67 7.43 2.34 4.52
C LYS A 67 6.51 3.37 3.87
N CYS A 68 5.22 3.17 3.95
CA CYS A 68 4.25 4.09 3.36
C CYS A 68 3.86 5.23 4.29
N ARG A 69 4.28 5.19 5.55
CA ARG A 69 3.88 6.18 6.53
C ARG A 69 4.18 7.61 6.10
N PRO A 70 5.38 7.94 5.60
CA PRO A 70 5.63 9.32 5.17
C PRO A 70 4.70 9.76 4.03
N THR A 71 4.41 8.88 3.10
CA THR A 71 3.51 9.20 2.00
C THR A 71 2.08 9.41 2.50
N LEU A 72 1.64 8.56 3.42
CA LEU A 72 0.32 8.69 4.00
C LEU A 72 0.19 9.99 4.79
N GLU A 73 1.22 10.39 5.49
CA GLU A 73 1.21 11.64 6.22
C GLU A 73 1.17 12.82 5.27
N MET A 74 1.83 12.72 4.15
CA MET A 74 1.74 13.74 3.15
C MET A 74 0.32 13.88 2.62
N PHE A 75 -0.36 12.77 2.38
CA PHE A 75 -1.74 12.82 1.95
C PHE A 75 -2.64 13.46 3.00
N LYS A 76 -2.44 13.13 4.25
CA LYS A 76 -3.21 13.70 5.33
C LYS A 76 -2.97 15.20 5.44
N ARG A 77 -1.73 15.61 5.32
CA ARG A 77 -1.37 16.99 5.41
C ARG A 77 -1.98 17.78 4.26
N ALA A 78 -1.94 17.24 3.06
CA ALA A 78 -2.54 17.87 1.92
C ALA A 78 -4.06 18.00 2.07
N ALA A 79 -4.68 16.97 2.63
CA ALA A 79 -6.11 17.01 2.86
C ALA A 79 -6.50 18.02 3.92
N SER A 80 -5.69 18.17 4.97
CA SER A 80 -5.99 19.10 6.01
C SER A 80 -5.75 20.52 5.59
N ARG A 81 -4.88 20.73 4.60
CA ARG A 81 -4.57 22.02 4.17
C ARG A 81 -5.63 22.66 3.37
N LYS A 82 -6.74 22.38 3.33
CA LYS A 82 -7.81 22.89 2.62
C LYS A 82 -7.59 24.17 1.89
N PRO A 83 -8.08 24.33 0.73
CA PRO A 83 -7.93 25.56 0.01
C PRO A 83 -8.62 26.73 0.64
N ASP A 84 -9.54 26.47 1.49
CA ASP A 84 -10.19 27.53 2.14
C ASP A 84 -9.30 28.28 3.02
N GLU A 85 -8.22 27.74 3.38
CA GLU A 85 -7.35 28.44 4.10
C GLU A 85 -6.84 29.51 3.37
N GLY A 86 -6.75 29.29 2.15
CA GLY A 86 -6.34 30.29 1.36
C GLY A 86 -7.33 31.33 1.27
N LYS A 87 -8.28 31.16 1.77
CA LYS A 87 -9.16 31.98 1.71
C LYS A 87 -9.23 32.83 2.55
N ARG A 88 -8.93 32.93 2.71
CA ARG A 88 -9.05 33.68 3.46
C ARG A 88 -9.13 34.54 3.15
#